data_1bde18310b12bb5f1d4d5d9ca1c51a7f
#
_entry.id   1bde18310b12bb5f1d4d5d9ca1c51a7f
#
_cell.length_a   1.000
_cell.length_b   1.000
_cell.length_c   1.000
_cell.angle_alpha   90.00
_cell.angle_beta   90.00
_cell.angle_gamma   90.00
#
_symmetry.space_group_name_H-M   'P 1'
#
loop_
_entity.id
_entity.type
_entity.pdbx_description
1 polymer ?
#
loop_
_entity_poly.entity_id
_entity_poly.type
_entity_poly.pdbx_seq_one_letter_code
_entity_poly.pdbx_strand_id
1 'polypeptide(L)'
;VKQRVKGTNTIRFIAHTQVPDGRTVTYARFCANVRPQKEETNRCRITVGGDRIDYPGEVSTKTAGLTTIKLLLNSVISKREAEFMTADVKNFYLNTPLERPEYMRIPIKLIPQEIIDEYNLLPLVHNDYVYVEINKGMYGLPQAGLLANKLLARRLAKYGYYQTTHTPGLALIPL
;
A
#
# COMPACT_ATOMS: atom_id res chain seq x y z
N VAL A 1 -13.53 -10.12 -13.84
CA VAL A 1 -14.02 -10.85 -12.68
C VAL A 1 -13.10 -12.00 -12.30
N LYS A 2 -12.60 -12.82 -13.27
CA LYS A 2 -11.66 -13.92 -12.99
C LYS A 2 -10.34 -13.47 -12.35
N GLN A 3 -9.86 -12.26 -12.64
CA GLN A 3 -8.61 -11.73 -12.06
C GLN A 3 -8.77 -11.23 -10.63
N ARG A 4 -9.97 -10.94 -10.17
CA ARG A 4 -10.22 -10.56 -8.76
C ARG A 4 -9.81 -11.66 -7.77
N VAL A 5 -9.84 -12.91 -8.17
CA VAL A 5 -9.41 -14.03 -7.32
C VAL A 5 -7.91 -13.98 -7.00
N LYS A 6 -7.09 -13.40 -7.89
CA LYS A 6 -5.64 -13.23 -7.69
C LYS A 6 -5.23 -11.81 -7.32
N GLY A 7 -6.13 -10.85 -7.43
CA GLY A 7 -5.90 -9.45 -7.15
C GLY A 7 -6.15 -9.09 -5.68
N THR A 8 -5.69 -7.91 -5.29
CA THR A 8 -5.89 -7.38 -3.93
C THR A 8 -7.20 -6.64 -3.75
N ASN A 9 -7.97 -6.42 -4.83
CA ASN A 9 -9.17 -5.56 -4.84
C ASN A 9 -8.90 -4.16 -4.26
N THR A 10 -7.76 -3.58 -4.61
CA THR A 10 -7.34 -2.27 -4.11
C THR A 10 -8.13 -1.16 -4.76
N ILE A 11 -8.48 -1.32 -6.04
CA ILE A 11 -9.16 -0.31 -6.85
C ILE A 11 -10.44 -0.84 -7.49
N ARG A 12 -11.34 0.08 -7.82
CA ARG A 12 -12.55 -0.17 -8.59
C ARG A 12 -12.73 0.91 -9.64
N PHE A 13 -12.99 0.54 -10.89
CA PHE A 13 -13.36 1.49 -11.94
C PHE A 13 -14.78 1.99 -11.70
N ILE A 14 -14.98 3.29 -11.84
CA ILE A 14 -16.24 3.98 -11.59
C ILE A 14 -16.54 5.01 -12.69
N ALA A 15 -17.80 5.36 -12.88
CA ALA A 15 -18.17 6.53 -13.67
C ALA A 15 -17.71 7.81 -12.96
N HIS A 16 -17.35 8.87 -13.70
CA HIS A 16 -16.93 10.14 -13.11
C HIS A 16 -17.98 10.77 -12.21
N THR A 17 -19.27 10.53 -12.51
CA THR A 17 -20.43 10.98 -11.72
C THR A 17 -20.57 10.29 -10.36
N GLN A 18 -19.86 9.19 -10.14
CA GLN A 18 -19.84 8.46 -8.88
C GLN A 18 -18.77 8.97 -7.91
N VAL A 19 -17.94 9.92 -8.33
CA VAL A 19 -17.04 10.63 -7.42
C VAL A 19 -17.89 11.59 -6.59
N PRO A 20 -17.87 11.48 -5.25
CA PRO A 20 -18.68 12.37 -4.41
C PRO A 20 -18.21 13.84 -4.53
N ASP A 21 -19.17 14.76 -4.41
CA ASP A 21 -18.86 16.19 -4.43
C ASP A 21 -17.84 16.57 -3.34
N GLY A 22 -16.96 17.49 -3.67
CA GLY A 22 -15.91 17.95 -2.76
C GLY A 22 -14.74 16.97 -2.58
N ARG A 23 -14.73 15.81 -3.26
CA ARG A 23 -13.58 14.89 -3.21
C ARG A 23 -12.55 15.23 -4.28
N THR A 24 -11.31 15.28 -3.87
CA THR A 24 -10.19 15.47 -4.78
C THR A 24 -9.97 14.23 -5.63
N VAL A 25 -9.92 14.40 -6.95
CA VAL A 25 -9.49 13.36 -7.88
C VAL A 25 -8.04 13.64 -8.24
N THR A 26 -7.14 12.77 -7.79
CA THR A 26 -5.72 12.85 -8.13
C THR A 26 -5.41 12.11 -9.43
N TYR A 27 -4.15 11.89 -9.72
CA TYR A 27 -3.68 11.22 -10.93
C TYR A 27 -2.95 9.91 -10.60
N ALA A 28 -2.95 8.98 -11.56
CA ALA A 28 -2.10 7.80 -11.51
C ALA A 28 -0.71 8.12 -12.10
N ARG A 29 0.34 7.59 -11.47
CA ARG A 29 1.72 7.60 -11.98
C ARG A 29 2.16 6.18 -12.25
N PHE A 30 2.70 5.94 -13.42
CA PHE A 30 3.29 4.65 -13.80
C PHE A 30 4.81 4.73 -13.58
N CYS A 31 5.34 3.81 -12.79
CA CYS A 31 6.75 3.70 -12.48
C CYS A 31 7.27 2.37 -13.04
N ALA A 32 8.01 2.43 -14.14
CA ALA A 32 8.68 1.28 -14.72
C ALA A 32 10.13 1.20 -14.24
N ASN A 33 10.54 0.02 -13.80
CA ASN A 33 11.90 -0.26 -13.36
C ASN A 33 12.42 -1.54 -14.00
N VAL A 34 13.68 -1.52 -14.43
CA VAL A 34 14.40 -2.71 -14.87
C VAL A 34 15.27 -3.20 -13.71
N ARG A 35 15.12 -4.47 -13.34
CA ARG A 35 15.82 -5.11 -12.21
C ARG A 35 16.51 -6.38 -12.69
N PRO A 36 17.68 -6.29 -13.35
CA PRO A 36 18.30 -7.42 -14.05
C PRO A 36 18.68 -8.59 -13.12
N GLN A 37 18.80 -8.34 -11.80
CA GLN A 37 19.17 -9.36 -10.82
C GLN A 37 17.97 -10.03 -10.13
N LYS A 38 16.73 -9.76 -10.60
CA LYS A 38 15.51 -10.36 -10.05
C LYS A 38 14.81 -11.20 -11.10
N GLU A 39 14.10 -12.25 -10.67
CA GLU A 39 13.28 -13.08 -11.57
C GLU A 39 12.33 -12.24 -12.42
N GLU A 40 11.66 -11.26 -11.81
CA GLU A 40 10.87 -10.25 -12.51
C GLU A 40 11.78 -9.09 -12.92
N THR A 41 12.39 -9.19 -14.09
CA THR A 41 13.32 -8.19 -14.61
C THR A 41 12.64 -6.85 -14.85
N ASN A 42 11.47 -6.85 -15.48
CA ASN A 42 10.72 -5.64 -15.80
C ASN A 42 9.55 -5.50 -14.82
N ARG A 43 9.54 -4.42 -14.05
CA ARG A 43 8.46 -4.16 -13.10
C ARG A 43 7.80 -2.83 -13.38
N CYS A 44 6.49 -2.84 -13.59
CA CYS A 44 5.66 -1.65 -13.64
C CYS A 44 4.81 -1.56 -12.37
N ARG A 45 4.74 -0.37 -11.78
CA ARG A 45 3.88 -0.06 -10.65
C ARG A 45 3.00 1.13 -10.98
N ILE A 46 1.74 1.04 -10.57
CA ILE A 46 0.85 2.19 -10.53
C ILE A 46 0.94 2.78 -9.13
N THR A 47 1.21 4.08 -9.04
CA THR A 47 1.22 4.84 -7.79
C THR A 47 0.24 5.99 -7.88
N VAL A 48 -0.21 6.47 -6.73
CA VAL A 48 -1.13 7.59 -6.61
C VAL A 48 -0.35 8.89 -6.46
N GLY A 49 -0.80 9.96 -7.10
CA GLY A 49 -0.29 11.32 -6.87
C GLY A 49 -0.78 11.88 -5.54
N GLY A 50 -0.12 11.45 -4.44
CA GLY A 50 -0.50 11.82 -3.08
C GLY A 50 -0.29 13.30 -2.73
N ASP A 51 0.49 14.01 -3.53
CA ASP A 51 0.72 15.45 -3.43
C ASP A 51 -0.54 16.30 -3.56
N ARG A 52 -1.60 15.75 -4.16
CA ARG A 52 -2.89 16.42 -4.34
C ARG A 52 -3.96 15.99 -3.34
N ILE A 53 -3.68 14.99 -2.52
CA ILE A 53 -4.65 14.47 -1.56
C ILE A 53 -4.55 15.27 -0.27
N ASP A 54 -5.62 15.98 0.05
CA ASP A 54 -5.79 16.59 1.36
C ASP A 54 -6.32 15.53 2.33
N TYR A 55 -5.39 14.97 3.11
CA TYR A 55 -5.71 14.01 4.17
C TYR A 55 -5.62 14.70 5.52
N PRO A 56 -6.74 14.84 6.24
CA PRO A 56 -6.80 15.62 7.47
C PRO A 56 -6.18 14.90 8.68
N GLY A 57 -5.77 13.66 8.51
CA GLY A 57 -5.21 12.83 9.57
C GLY A 57 -3.69 12.79 9.59
N GLU A 58 -3.17 12.07 10.57
CA GLU A 58 -1.75 11.78 10.70
C GLU A 58 -1.29 10.85 9.56
N VAL A 59 -0.14 11.14 8.96
CA VAL A 59 0.39 10.37 7.82
C VAL A 59 1.75 9.73 8.14
N SER A 60 2.40 10.19 9.22
CA SER A 60 3.73 9.74 9.61
C SER A 60 3.66 8.45 10.44
N THR A 61 4.50 7.49 10.14
CA THR A 61 4.75 6.34 11.00
C THR A 61 6.23 6.26 11.33
N LYS A 62 6.52 6.11 12.62
CA LYS A 62 7.88 5.94 13.09
C LYS A 62 8.31 4.49 12.85
N THR A 63 9.51 4.31 12.34
CA THR A 63 10.15 3.01 12.16
C THR A 63 11.30 2.84 13.15
N ALA A 64 11.73 1.60 13.39
CA ALA A 64 12.89 1.34 14.23
C ALA A 64 14.14 2.02 13.68
N GLY A 65 14.88 2.71 14.55
CA GLY A 65 16.16 3.31 14.20
C GLY A 65 17.22 2.24 13.96
N LEU A 66 18.22 2.56 13.14
CA LEU A 66 19.32 1.65 12.84
C LEU A 66 20.05 1.15 14.09
N THR A 67 20.20 2.00 15.10
CA THR A 67 20.82 1.63 16.38
C THR A 67 20.03 0.53 17.10
N THR A 68 18.70 0.64 17.12
CA THR A 68 17.82 -0.39 17.68
C THR A 68 18.00 -1.73 16.98
N ILE A 69 18.06 -1.72 15.65
CA ILE A 69 18.28 -2.92 14.85
C ILE A 69 19.65 -3.54 15.16
N LYS A 70 20.70 -2.73 15.23
CA LYS A 70 22.06 -3.20 15.58
C LYS A 70 22.11 -3.80 16.98
N LEU A 71 21.47 -3.19 17.97
CA LEU A 71 21.40 -3.71 19.34
C LEU A 71 20.66 -5.05 19.39
N LEU A 72 19.56 -5.17 18.66
CA LEU A 72 18.79 -6.42 18.57
C LEU A 72 19.66 -7.53 17.96
N LEU A 73 20.33 -7.28 16.83
CA LEU A 73 21.21 -8.25 16.19
C LEU A 73 22.38 -8.65 17.12
N ASN A 74 22.99 -7.68 17.79
CA ASN A 74 24.07 -7.95 18.74
C ASN A 74 23.58 -8.81 19.92
N SER A 75 22.38 -8.58 20.44
CA SER A 75 21.81 -9.40 21.52
C SER A 75 21.58 -10.85 21.08
N VAL A 76 21.17 -11.06 19.83
CA VAL A 76 20.99 -12.42 19.27
C VAL A 76 22.34 -13.14 19.15
N ILE A 77 23.38 -12.47 18.62
CA ILE A 77 24.71 -13.04 18.47
C ILE A 77 25.34 -13.38 19.85
N SER A 78 25.03 -12.57 20.87
CA SER A 78 25.60 -12.73 22.21
C SER A 78 24.90 -13.82 23.04
N LYS A 79 23.76 -14.35 22.61
CA LYS A 79 22.99 -15.36 23.32
C LYS A 79 22.96 -16.68 22.55
N ARG A 80 23.52 -17.76 23.16
CA ARG A 80 23.80 -19.04 22.50
C ARG A 80 22.58 -19.69 21.82
N GLU A 81 21.39 -19.52 22.35
CA GLU A 81 20.17 -20.18 21.84
C GLU A 81 19.18 -19.18 21.22
N ALA A 82 19.64 -17.96 20.92
CA ALA A 82 18.79 -16.97 20.29
C ALA A 82 18.71 -17.20 18.78
N GLU A 83 17.52 -17.13 18.25
CA GLU A 83 17.24 -17.23 16.82
C GLU A 83 16.86 -15.88 16.23
N PHE A 84 17.08 -15.71 14.95
CA PHE A 84 16.76 -14.51 14.21
C PHE A 84 15.99 -14.83 12.94
N MET A 85 14.95 -14.06 12.70
CA MET A 85 14.14 -14.18 11.48
C MET A 85 13.88 -12.79 10.89
N THR A 86 13.94 -12.70 9.57
CA THR A 86 13.43 -11.56 8.82
C THR A 86 12.25 -11.98 7.97
N ALA A 87 11.28 -11.09 7.83
CA ALA A 87 10.12 -11.33 6.99
C ALA A 87 9.77 -10.08 6.17
N ASP A 88 9.42 -10.27 4.90
CA ASP A 88 8.81 -9.23 4.06
C ASP A 88 7.33 -9.52 3.87
N VAL A 89 6.51 -8.52 4.12
CA VAL A 89 5.05 -8.66 3.99
C VAL A 89 4.63 -8.31 2.57
N LYS A 90 4.34 -9.34 1.77
CA LYS A 90 3.88 -9.16 0.40
C LYS A 90 2.62 -8.30 0.33
N ASN A 91 2.64 -7.29 -0.55
CA ASN A 91 1.50 -6.39 -0.79
C ASN A 91 0.99 -5.69 0.48
N PHE A 92 1.90 -5.30 1.37
CA PHE A 92 1.60 -4.75 2.70
C PHE A 92 0.55 -3.64 2.64
N TYR A 93 0.74 -2.63 1.79
CA TYR A 93 -0.22 -1.54 1.61
C TYR A 93 -1.51 -2.00 0.92
N LEU A 94 -1.38 -2.77 -0.16
CA LEU A 94 -2.50 -3.19 -1.00
C LEU A 94 -3.52 -4.10 -0.27
N ASN A 95 -3.15 -4.65 0.88
CA ASN A 95 -4.01 -5.44 1.75
C ASN A 95 -4.59 -4.65 2.92
N THR A 96 -4.30 -3.35 3.03
CA THR A 96 -4.74 -2.49 4.12
C THR A 96 -5.96 -1.69 3.68
N PRO A 97 -7.17 -1.92 4.25
CA PRO A 97 -8.36 -1.16 3.89
C PRO A 97 -8.20 0.31 4.29
N LEU A 98 -8.73 1.21 3.46
CA LEU A 98 -8.91 2.61 3.80
C LEU A 98 -10.23 2.79 4.54
N GLU A 99 -10.24 3.67 5.54
CA GLU A 99 -11.47 4.07 6.24
C GLU A 99 -12.35 4.93 5.33
N ARG A 100 -11.72 5.70 4.46
CA ARG A 100 -12.34 6.56 3.48
C ARG A 100 -11.72 6.30 2.11
N PRO A 101 -12.50 5.97 1.07
CA PRO A 101 -11.97 5.82 -0.28
C PRO A 101 -11.30 7.09 -0.78
N GLU A 102 -10.25 6.94 -1.58
CA GLU A 102 -9.63 8.03 -2.34
C GLU A 102 -9.91 7.84 -3.84
N TYR A 103 -9.70 8.89 -4.63
CA TYR A 103 -10.07 8.89 -6.03
C TYR A 103 -8.89 9.30 -6.90
N MET A 104 -8.69 8.60 -8.00
CA MET A 104 -7.72 8.97 -9.02
C MET A 104 -8.30 8.79 -10.43
N ARG A 105 -7.67 9.43 -11.41
CA ARG A 105 -7.98 9.23 -12.82
C ARG A 105 -6.76 8.69 -13.56
N ILE A 106 -7.01 7.83 -14.53
CA ILE A 106 -5.99 7.21 -15.37
C ILE A 106 -6.29 7.58 -16.82
N PRO A 107 -5.33 8.13 -17.59
CA PRO A 107 -5.52 8.33 -19.03
C PRO A 107 -5.83 7.00 -19.70
N ILE A 108 -6.92 6.92 -20.50
CA ILE A 108 -7.34 5.67 -21.16
C ILE A 108 -6.22 5.07 -22.03
N LYS A 109 -5.43 5.92 -22.68
CA LYS A 109 -4.30 5.52 -23.53
C LYS A 109 -3.18 4.76 -22.79
N LEU A 110 -3.14 4.82 -21.46
CA LEU A 110 -2.16 4.13 -20.64
C LEU A 110 -2.68 2.79 -20.09
N ILE A 111 -3.93 2.45 -20.39
CA ILE A 111 -4.54 1.20 -19.98
C ILE A 111 -4.43 0.20 -21.14
N PRO A 112 -3.88 -1.01 -20.91
CA PRO A 112 -3.82 -2.05 -21.95
C PRO A 112 -5.22 -2.41 -22.47
N GLN A 113 -5.31 -2.74 -23.77
CA GLN A 113 -6.59 -3.05 -24.42
C GLN A 113 -7.31 -4.21 -23.74
N GLU A 114 -6.57 -5.23 -23.28
CA GLU A 114 -7.14 -6.39 -22.59
C GLU A 114 -7.87 -5.98 -21.30
N ILE A 115 -7.37 -4.96 -20.59
CA ILE A 115 -8.01 -4.43 -19.38
C ILE A 115 -9.24 -3.60 -19.75
N ILE A 116 -9.16 -2.81 -20.83
CA ILE A 116 -10.30 -2.03 -21.33
C ILE A 116 -11.47 -2.95 -21.66
N ASP A 117 -11.19 -4.05 -22.35
CA ASP A 117 -12.19 -5.02 -22.81
C ASP A 117 -12.73 -5.84 -21.63
N GLU A 118 -11.83 -6.33 -20.76
CA GLU A 118 -12.21 -7.14 -19.59
C GLU A 118 -13.16 -6.42 -18.62
N TYR A 119 -12.90 -5.13 -18.38
CA TYR A 119 -13.68 -4.31 -17.45
C TYR A 119 -14.73 -3.44 -18.15
N ASN A 120 -14.85 -3.54 -19.49
CA ASN A 120 -15.74 -2.73 -20.31
C ASN A 120 -15.60 -1.23 -19.96
N LEU A 121 -14.40 -0.69 -20.09
CA LEU A 121 -14.07 0.65 -19.60
C LEU A 121 -14.53 1.77 -20.54
N LEU A 122 -14.79 1.52 -21.83
CA LEU A 122 -15.16 2.56 -22.80
C LEU A 122 -16.37 3.40 -22.35
N PRO A 123 -17.47 2.81 -21.80
CA PRO A 123 -18.59 3.60 -21.30
C PRO A 123 -18.26 4.47 -20.09
N LEU A 124 -17.16 4.19 -19.38
CA LEU A 124 -16.71 4.92 -18.19
C LEU A 124 -15.74 6.05 -18.52
N VAL A 125 -15.32 6.17 -19.78
CA VAL A 125 -14.37 7.22 -20.20
C VAL A 125 -15.05 8.59 -20.15
N HIS A 126 -14.38 9.53 -19.49
CA HIS A 126 -14.78 10.93 -19.46
C HIS A 126 -13.54 11.81 -19.67
N ASN A 127 -13.56 12.68 -20.69
CA ASN A 127 -12.43 13.56 -21.06
C ASN A 127 -11.09 12.81 -21.16
N ASP A 128 -11.06 11.68 -21.88
CA ASP A 128 -9.89 10.81 -22.09
C ASP A 128 -9.37 10.10 -20.81
N TYR A 129 -10.12 10.12 -19.72
CA TYR A 129 -9.76 9.46 -18.47
C TYR A 129 -10.80 8.44 -18.03
N VAL A 130 -10.32 7.40 -17.35
CA VAL A 130 -11.12 6.48 -16.54
C VAL A 130 -10.92 6.83 -15.08
N TYR A 131 -12.00 6.89 -14.32
CA TYR A 131 -11.99 7.21 -12.89
C TYR A 131 -11.93 5.94 -12.06
N VAL A 132 -11.23 6.03 -10.95
CA VAL A 132 -10.93 4.89 -10.09
C VAL A 132 -11.14 5.28 -8.64
N GLU A 133 -11.91 4.47 -7.94
CA GLU A 133 -12.05 4.50 -6.50
C GLU A 133 -11.00 3.59 -5.87
N ILE A 134 -10.26 4.09 -4.89
CA ILE A 134 -9.20 3.40 -4.17
C ILE A 134 -9.74 3.03 -2.79
N ASN A 135 -9.90 1.73 -2.53
CA ASN A 135 -10.50 1.21 -1.31
C ASN A 135 -9.48 0.65 -0.31
N LYS A 136 -8.24 0.48 -0.74
CA LYS A 136 -7.14 0.00 0.10
C LYS A 136 -5.90 0.85 -0.10
N GLY A 137 -4.96 0.71 0.82
CA GLY A 137 -3.69 1.40 0.74
C GLY A 137 -3.00 1.15 -0.60
N MET A 138 -2.44 2.20 -1.16
CA MET A 138 -1.72 2.16 -2.41
C MET A 138 -0.46 3.02 -2.31
N TYR A 139 0.58 2.64 -3.05
CA TYR A 139 1.81 3.44 -3.08
C TYR A 139 1.50 4.86 -3.58
N GLY A 140 2.01 5.85 -2.86
CA GLY A 140 1.77 7.26 -3.11
C GLY A 140 0.69 7.89 -2.24
N LEU A 141 -0.21 7.11 -1.62
CA LEU A 141 -1.15 7.64 -0.65
C LEU A 141 -0.42 8.08 0.64
N PRO A 142 -0.65 9.29 1.15
CA PRO A 142 0.06 9.81 2.32
C PRO A 142 -0.18 8.95 3.56
N GLN A 143 -1.40 8.45 3.77
CA GLN A 143 -1.80 7.67 4.94
C GLN A 143 -1.49 6.17 4.84
N ALA A 144 -1.09 5.65 3.67
CA ALA A 144 -0.98 4.20 3.45
C ALA A 144 0.00 3.52 4.42
N GLY A 145 1.15 4.15 4.70
CA GLY A 145 2.16 3.63 5.61
C GLY A 145 1.65 3.51 7.04
N LEU A 146 1.02 4.56 7.55
CA LEU A 146 0.48 4.59 8.90
C LEU A 146 -0.65 3.57 9.10
N LEU A 147 -1.58 3.50 8.14
CA LEU A 147 -2.71 2.55 8.23
C LEU A 147 -2.22 1.10 8.17
N ALA A 148 -1.24 0.80 7.32
CA ALA A 148 -0.64 -0.52 7.25
C ALA A 148 0.09 -0.89 8.55
N ASN A 149 0.83 0.04 9.16
CA ASN A 149 1.48 -0.17 10.44
C ASN A 149 0.46 -0.41 11.56
N LYS A 150 -0.60 0.39 11.65
CA LYS A 150 -1.70 0.19 12.61
C LYS A 150 -2.38 -1.18 12.44
N LEU A 151 -2.57 -1.62 11.19
CA LEU A 151 -3.15 -2.93 10.91
C LEU A 151 -2.21 -4.06 11.36
N LEU A 152 -0.90 -3.93 11.08
CA LEU A 152 0.11 -4.90 11.53
C LEU A 152 0.14 -4.99 13.06
N ALA A 153 0.21 -3.85 13.75
CA ALA A 153 0.21 -3.80 15.20
C ALA A 153 -1.04 -4.52 15.79
N ARG A 154 -2.23 -4.24 15.25
CA ARG A 154 -3.47 -4.91 15.66
C ARG A 154 -3.44 -6.43 15.43
N ARG A 155 -2.82 -6.88 14.33
CA ARG A 155 -2.68 -8.32 14.03
C ARG A 155 -1.70 -8.99 14.99
N LEU A 156 -0.56 -8.35 15.24
CA LEU A 156 0.45 -8.85 16.17
C LEU A 156 -0.09 -8.92 17.61
N ALA A 157 -0.90 -7.93 18.02
CA ALA A 157 -1.52 -7.91 19.35
C ALA A 157 -2.41 -9.14 19.61
N LYS A 158 -3.02 -9.74 18.60
CA LYS A 158 -3.79 -10.98 18.73
C LYS A 158 -2.95 -12.18 19.17
N TYR A 159 -1.65 -12.10 18.96
CA TYR A 159 -0.66 -13.13 19.35
C TYR A 159 0.19 -12.69 20.56
N GLY A 160 -0.26 -11.68 21.29
CA GLY A 160 0.41 -11.21 22.49
C GLY A 160 1.56 -10.23 22.27
N TYR A 161 1.86 -9.85 21.03
CA TYR A 161 2.86 -8.84 20.77
C TYR A 161 2.35 -7.44 21.11
N TYR A 162 3.15 -6.64 21.78
CA TYR A 162 2.86 -5.23 22.03
C TYR A 162 4.00 -4.35 21.55
N GLN A 163 3.67 -3.19 21.05
CA GLN A 163 4.65 -2.19 20.63
C GLN A 163 5.21 -1.46 21.84
N THR A 164 6.53 -1.31 21.89
CA THR A 164 7.18 -0.56 22.98
C THR A 164 6.90 0.93 22.86
N THR A 165 6.71 1.60 24.01
CA THR A 165 6.34 3.02 24.06
C THR A 165 7.47 3.94 23.56
N HIS A 166 8.72 3.59 23.89
CA HIS A 166 9.87 4.47 23.64
C HIS A 166 10.74 4.03 22.45
N THR A 167 10.45 2.88 21.85
CA THR A 167 11.23 2.36 20.72
C THR A 167 10.29 2.02 19.55
N PRO A 168 9.96 3.01 18.71
CA PRO A 168 9.07 2.80 17.58
C PRO A 168 9.56 1.66 16.68
N GLY A 169 8.63 0.84 16.20
CA GLY A 169 8.94 -0.29 15.32
C GLY A 169 9.47 -1.54 16.02
N LEU A 170 9.66 -1.51 17.34
CA LEU A 170 9.96 -2.69 18.17
C LEU A 170 8.68 -3.22 18.80
N ALA A 171 8.37 -4.49 18.55
CA ALA A 171 7.30 -5.23 19.21
C ALA A 171 7.90 -6.35 20.05
N LEU A 172 7.36 -6.52 21.25
CA LEU A 172 7.77 -7.54 22.21
C LEU A 172 6.60 -8.49 22.50
N ILE A 173 6.92 -9.71 22.87
CA ILE A 173 5.99 -10.67 23.47
C ILE A 173 6.47 -10.97 24.89
N PRO A 174 5.59 -10.96 25.91
CA PRO A 174 5.95 -11.42 27.24
C PRO A 174 6.32 -12.90 27.21
N LEU A 175 7.36 -13.26 27.92
CA LEU A 175 7.74 -14.64 28.16
C LEU A 175 6.84 -15.27 29.22
#